data_767dc870b2f6f09a2262ef6cb53a5fa5
#
_entry.id   767dc870b2f6f09a2262ef6cb53a5fa5
#
_cell.length_a   1.000
_cell.length_b   1.000
_cell.length_c   1.000
_cell.angle_alpha   90.00
_cell.angle_beta   90.00
_cell.angle_gamma   90.00
#
_symmetry.space_group_name_H-M   'P 1'
#
loop_
_entity.id
_entity.type
_entity.pdbx_description
1 polymer ?
#
loop_
_entity_poly.entity_id
_entity_poly.type
_entity_poly.pdbx_seq_one_letter_code
_entity_poly.pdbx_strand_id
1 'polypeptide(L)'
;MYEPRANTPAANGEAMTLQFDPALAANRTAALARIARVQPAAYARTRNDIGGAVTGLSPYLTHGLMTMREVLVELLKLEPLAVGHKLVYELGWREFFRHAWSHAGDGILQSLHPGLLPDEAYATVLPADIRQARTGVPVIDETVRSLYATGTLHNHARMWLASYVVHVRQVHWRAGADWLVAHLLDGDLASNHLSWQWVAGTGSHKPYLFNADNVARYAPVHWHSHGSVIDLSYERLDLMARTANTKSKTSTRANFAAAELTPEPSLHFSPPSDLHLNAPDAAAVQQLKGRDVWLVHPWALRAPPADLNKDAVLIGVYLREHHETWPWSEARWRWADSAMAEVTQQRWWVDSVSLSTALMGAASVRSVEDPHMTRWLKPVAQLDRAPSLFPQVDRPCTSFSQWWTRATRGISTAEDLLARPL
;
A
#
# COMPACT_ATOMS: atom_id res chain seq x y z
N MET A 1 28.17 -9.82 27.96
CA MET A 1 29.35 -10.01 27.08
C MET A 1 28.85 -10.70 25.82
N TYR A 2 28.88 -10.01 24.69
CA TYR A 2 28.41 -10.49 23.41
C TYR A 2 29.63 -10.62 22.51
N GLU A 3 30.00 -11.85 22.17
CA GLU A 3 31.13 -12.12 21.26
C GLU A 3 30.75 -11.85 19.82
N PRO A 4 31.62 -11.19 19.02
CA PRO A 4 31.36 -10.97 17.60
C PRO A 4 31.66 -12.26 16.81
N ARG A 5 30.67 -12.74 16.05
CA ARG A 5 30.88 -13.83 15.08
C ARG A 5 31.69 -13.32 13.89
N ALA A 6 32.72 -14.08 13.55
CA ALA A 6 33.63 -13.86 12.45
C ALA A 6 32.92 -13.80 11.08
N ASN A 7 33.25 -12.78 10.29
CA ASN A 7 32.87 -12.63 8.89
C ASN A 7 33.54 -13.70 8.04
N THR A 8 32.72 -14.53 7.37
CA THR A 8 33.15 -15.32 6.22
C THR A 8 32.97 -14.46 4.96
N PRO A 9 33.96 -14.26 4.10
CA PRO A 9 33.79 -13.46 2.90
C PRO A 9 32.93 -14.21 1.88
N ALA A 10 31.86 -13.57 1.43
CA ALA A 10 31.03 -14.04 0.31
C ALA A 10 31.82 -13.87 -0.99
N ALA A 11 31.90 -14.95 -1.75
CA ALA A 11 32.53 -15.01 -3.05
C ALA A 11 31.66 -14.32 -4.11
N ASN A 12 32.35 -13.62 -5.02
CA ASN A 12 31.95 -13.16 -6.35
C ASN A 12 30.83 -12.11 -6.45
N GLY A 13 31.27 -10.88 -6.82
CA GLY A 13 30.48 -9.73 -7.15
C GLY A 13 29.70 -9.87 -8.45
N GLU A 14 28.51 -10.46 -8.37
CA GLU A 14 27.41 -10.11 -9.25
C GLU A 14 26.57 -9.10 -8.48
N ALA A 15 26.36 -7.92 -9.07
CA ALA A 15 25.45 -6.91 -8.55
C ALA A 15 24.06 -7.57 -8.47
N MET A 16 23.66 -7.97 -7.26
CA MET A 16 22.32 -8.50 -6.99
C MET A 16 21.36 -7.30 -7.12
N THR A 17 20.94 -7.05 -8.36
CA THR A 17 19.80 -6.17 -8.63
C THR A 17 18.66 -6.72 -7.80
N LEU A 18 18.04 -5.87 -6.95
CA LEU A 18 16.84 -6.23 -6.21
C LEU A 18 15.80 -6.69 -7.22
N GLN A 19 15.71 -7.98 -7.46
CA GLN A 19 14.70 -8.59 -8.30
C GLN A 19 13.37 -8.62 -7.53
N PHE A 20 12.76 -7.46 -7.34
CA PHE A 20 11.32 -7.44 -7.40
C PHE A 20 10.98 -7.78 -8.84
N ASP A 21 10.40 -8.96 -9.03
CA ASP A 21 9.98 -9.46 -10.33
C ASP A 21 9.19 -8.36 -11.07
N PRO A 22 9.73 -7.74 -12.14
CA PRO A 22 9.04 -6.66 -12.84
C PRO A 22 7.72 -7.13 -13.48
N ALA A 23 7.47 -8.43 -13.54
CA ALA A 23 6.22 -9.03 -13.97
C ALA A 23 5.47 -9.63 -12.78
N LEU A 24 4.98 -8.78 -11.87
CA LEU A 24 3.92 -9.17 -10.94
C LEU A 24 2.63 -9.42 -11.74
N ALA A 25 2.44 -10.65 -12.25
CA ALA A 25 1.22 -10.98 -12.97
C ALA A 25 0.00 -10.74 -12.05
N ALA A 26 -0.97 -10.00 -12.57
CA ALA A 26 -2.13 -9.53 -11.81
C ALA A 26 -3.23 -10.61 -11.74
N ASN A 27 -2.89 -11.79 -11.24
CA ASN A 27 -3.84 -12.91 -11.14
C ASN A 27 -3.61 -13.78 -9.90
N ARG A 28 -4.63 -14.58 -9.60
CA ARG A 28 -4.64 -15.47 -8.44
C ARG A 28 -3.54 -16.55 -8.52
N THR A 29 -3.23 -17.06 -9.70
CA THR A 29 -2.19 -18.09 -9.90
C THR A 29 -0.83 -17.56 -9.48
N ALA A 30 -0.49 -16.34 -9.88
CA ALA A 30 0.75 -15.68 -9.46
C ALA A 30 0.80 -15.45 -7.94
N ALA A 31 -0.33 -15.07 -7.33
CA ALA A 31 -0.42 -14.93 -5.87
C ALA A 31 -0.14 -16.25 -5.15
N LEU A 32 -0.75 -17.36 -5.58
CA LEU A 32 -0.53 -18.68 -5.01
C LEU A 32 0.91 -19.17 -5.21
N ALA A 33 1.50 -18.94 -6.39
CA ALA A 33 2.90 -19.26 -6.64
C ALA A 33 3.87 -18.48 -5.73
N ARG A 34 3.53 -17.24 -5.36
CA ARG A 34 4.29 -16.45 -4.37
C ARG A 34 4.15 -17.03 -2.97
N ILE A 35 2.92 -17.37 -2.54
CA ILE A 35 2.69 -17.97 -1.22
C ILE A 35 3.50 -19.25 -1.07
N ALA A 36 3.52 -20.13 -2.10
CA ALA A 36 4.29 -21.38 -2.08
C ALA A 36 5.80 -21.19 -1.89
N ARG A 37 6.35 -20.00 -2.16
CA ARG A 37 7.76 -19.65 -1.96
C ARG A 37 8.02 -18.95 -0.62
N VAL A 38 7.01 -18.64 0.15
CA VAL A 38 7.18 -17.98 1.45
C VAL A 38 7.92 -18.92 2.39
N GLN A 39 8.90 -18.38 3.08
CA GLN A 39 9.67 -19.08 4.12
C GLN A 39 9.39 -18.37 5.45
N PRO A 40 8.40 -18.80 6.24
CA PRO A 40 7.95 -18.08 7.43
C PRO A 40 9.06 -17.80 8.44
N ALA A 41 9.92 -18.81 8.71
CA ALA A 41 11.04 -18.63 9.62
C ALA A 41 12.09 -17.64 9.10
N ALA A 42 12.40 -17.62 7.79
CA ALA A 42 13.30 -16.65 7.19
C ALA A 42 12.67 -15.25 7.21
N TYR A 43 11.37 -15.14 6.88
CA TYR A 43 10.60 -13.89 6.98
C TYR A 43 10.69 -13.29 8.39
N ALA A 44 10.47 -14.09 9.42
CA ALA A 44 10.53 -13.59 10.80
C ALA A 44 11.91 -13.01 11.18
N ARG A 45 13.00 -13.53 10.60
CA ARG A 45 14.37 -13.09 10.89
C ARG A 45 14.84 -11.93 10.03
N THR A 46 14.51 -11.94 8.72
CA THR A 46 15.17 -11.06 7.72
C THR A 46 14.22 -10.10 7.02
N ARG A 47 12.93 -10.08 7.34
CA ARG A 47 11.95 -9.20 6.68
C ARG A 47 12.29 -7.70 6.74
N ASN A 48 13.21 -7.32 7.61
CA ASN A 48 13.66 -5.94 7.73
C ASN A 48 14.82 -5.58 6.78
N ASP A 49 15.54 -6.59 6.28
CA ASP A 49 16.63 -6.38 5.35
C ASP A 49 16.06 -6.15 3.94
N ILE A 50 16.59 -5.20 3.19
CA ILE A 50 16.11 -4.87 1.84
C ILE A 50 16.15 -6.09 0.92
N GLY A 51 17.19 -6.94 1.02
CA GLY A 51 17.29 -8.23 0.32
C GLY A 51 16.73 -9.42 1.10
N GLY A 52 15.99 -9.19 2.20
CA GLY A 52 15.47 -10.25 3.06
C GLY A 52 14.25 -10.95 2.50
N ALA A 53 13.81 -11.97 3.22
CA ALA A 53 12.62 -12.73 2.86
C ALA A 53 11.36 -11.86 3.05
N VAL A 54 10.69 -11.54 1.95
CA VAL A 54 9.40 -10.84 1.93
C VAL A 54 8.38 -11.64 1.12
N THR A 55 7.10 -11.43 1.38
CA THR A 55 6.05 -12.20 0.70
C THR A 55 5.73 -11.68 -0.70
N GLY A 56 5.85 -10.38 -0.93
CA GLY A 56 5.41 -9.73 -2.17
C GLY A 56 3.90 -9.83 -2.43
N LEU A 57 3.08 -10.09 -1.39
CA LEU A 57 1.64 -10.32 -1.53
C LEU A 57 0.78 -9.05 -1.43
N SER A 58 1.37 -7.91 -1.06
CA SER A 58 0.61 -6.68 -0.83
C SER A 58 -0.29 -6.25 -1.99
N PRO A 59 0.11 -6.28 -3.27
CA PRO A 59 -0.77 -5.92 -4.37
C PRO A 59 -2.00 -6.82 -4.46
N TYR A 60 -1.82 -8.13 -4.31
CA TYR A 60 -2.91 -9.11 -4.37
C TYR A 60 -3.91 -8.95 -3.21
N LEU A 61 -3.42 -8.62 -2.02
CA LEU A 61 -4.26 -8.36 -0.86
C LEU A 61 -4.98 -7.01 -0.96
N THR A 62 -4.29 -5.96 -1.42
CA THR A 62 -4.88 -4.62 -1.58
C THR A 62 -6.00 -4.63 -2.58
N HIS A 63 -5.81 -5.30 -3.70
CA HIS A 63 -6.79 -5.40 -4.78
C HIS A 63 -7.79 -6.55 -4.61
N GLY A 64 -7.75 -7.28 -3.50
CA GLY A 64 -8.73 -8.32 -3.16
C GLY A 64 -8.70 -9.55 -4.06
N LEU A 65 -7.61 -9.78 -4.82
CA LEU A 65 -7.39 -11.03 -5.57
C LEU A 65 -7.27 -12.24 -4.64
N MET A 66 -6.72 -12.00 -3.44
CA MET A 66 -6.67 -12.95 -2.34
C MET A 66 -7.17 -12.26 -1.07
N THR A 67 -7.98 -12.96 -0.29
CA THR A 67 -8.31 -12.53 1.07
C THR A 67 -7.18 -12.90 2.03
N MET A 68 -7.07 -12.19 3.16
CA MET A 68 -6.08 -12.55 4.20
C MET A 68 -6.34 -13.95 4.76
N ARG A 69 -7.60 -14.38 4.80
CA ARG A 69 -7.98 -15.72 5.24
C ARG A 69 -7.45 -16.79 4.28
N GLU A 70 -7.61 -16.59 2.97
CA GLU A 70 -7.05 -17.51 1.95
C GLU A 70 -5.53 -17.55 2.02
N VAL A 71 -4.88 -16.40 2.16
CA VAL A 71 -3.41 -16.35 2.34
C VAL A 71 -2.99 -17.12 3.58
N LEU A 72 -3.68 -16.97 4.71
CA LEU A 72 -3.35 -17.70 5.92
C LEU A 72 -3.56 -19.21 5.76
N VAL A 73 -4.64 -19.65 5.10
CA VAL A 73 -4.86 -21.07 4.78
C VAL A 73 -3.69 -21.65 3.99
N GLU A 74 -3.22 -20.94 2.97
CA GLU A 74 -2.09 -21.40 2.17
C GLU A 74 -0.76 -21.39 2.94
N LEU A 75 -0.52 -20.39 3.78
CA LEU A 75 0.68 -20.33 4.62
C LEU A 75 0.73 -21.48 5.64
N LEU A 76 -0.40 -21.87 6.22
CA LEU A 76 -0.49 -22.97 7.18
C LEU A 76 -0.26 -24.34 6.55
N LYS A 77 -0.35 -24.48 5.23
CA LYS A 77 0.09 -25.69 4.52
C LYS A 77 1.61 -25.83 4.50
N LEU A 78 2.35 -24.73 4.67
CA LEU A 78 3.82 -24.72 4.69
C LEU A 78 4.36 -25.11 6.06
N GLU A 79 3.85 -24.49 7.11
CA GLU A 79 4.17 -24.80 8.51
C GLU A 79 3.11 -24.25 9.46
N PRO A 80 2.89 -24.84 10.66
CA PRO A 80 2.03 -24.29 11.69
C PRO A 80 2.57 -22.95 12.20
N LEU A 81 1.68 -21.98 12.45
CA LEU A 81 2.06 -20.64 12.89
C LEU A 81 1.36 -20.30 14.23
N ALA A 82 2.14 -19.80 15.18
CA ALA A 82 1.55 -19.11 16.34
C ALA A 82 0.86 -17.83 15.90
N VAL A 83 -0.20 -17.38 16.61
CA VAL A 83 -0.86 -16.10 16.32
C VAL A 83 0.11 -14.92 16.37
N GLY A 84 1.10 -14.94 17.25
CA GLY A 84 2.15 -13.93 17.37
C GLY A 84 3.28 -14.02 16.32
N HIS A 85 3.22 -14.98 15.39
CA HIS A 85 4.21 -15.10 14.33
C HIS A 85 4.20 -13.81 13.46
N LYS A 86 5.38 -13.36 13.00
CA LYS A 86 5.51 -12.07 12.30
C LYS A 86 4.65 -11.95 11.03
N LEU A 87 4.44 -13.03 10.29
CA LEU A 87 3.53 -13.03 9.13
C LEU A 87 2.09 -12.73 9.56
N VAL A 88 1.59 -13.38 10.62
CA VAL A 88 0.23 -13.18 11.13
C VAL A 88 0.08 -11.78 11.72
N TYR A 89 1.11 -11.31 12.40
CA TYR A 89 1.17 -9.96 12.97
C TYR A 89 1.10 -8.85 11.90
N GLU A 90 1.77 -9.04 10.75
CA GLU A 90 1.70 -8.08 9.63
C GLU A 90 0.34 -8.12 8.90
N LEU A 91 -0.34 -9.28 8.85
CA LEU A 91 -1.75 -9.34 8.42
C LEU A 91 -2.65 -8.56 9.37
N GLY A 92 -2.37 -8.65 10.69
CA GLY A 92 -3.07 -7.85 11.70
C GLY A 92 -2.91 -6.34 11.50
N TRP A 93 -1.72 -5.85 11.11
CA TRP A 93 -1.53 -4.44 10.80
C TRP A 93 -2.44 -3.96 9.67
N ARG A 94 -2.63 -4.76 8.64
CA ARG A 94 -3.54 -4.43 7.53
C ARG A 94 -5.00 -4.27 8.01
N GLU A 95 -5.49 -5.17 8.85
CA GLU A 95 -6.84 -5.04 9.41
C GLU A 95 -6.94 -3.89 10.42
N PHE A 96 -5.91 -3.65 11.21
CA PHE A 96 -5.90 -2.49 12.09
C PHE A 96 -6.04 -1.17 11.32
N PHE A 97 -5.35 -1.01 10.20
CA PHE A 97 -5.52 0.19 9.37
C PHE A 97 -6.94 0.32 8.80
N ARG A 98 -7.57 -0.79 8.41
CA ARG A 98 -8.98 -0.81 8.01
C ARG A 98 -9.91 -0.48 9.19
N HIS A 99 -9.64 -1.03 10.37
CA HIS A 99 -10.34 -0.68 11.61
C HIS A 99 -10.20 0.82 11.93
N ALA A 100 -9.00 1.38 11.85
CA ALA A 100 -8.79 2.81 12.06
C ALA A 100 -9.60 3.66 11.05
N TRP A 101 -9.58 3.27 9.78
CA TRP A 101 -10.37 3.97 8.76
C TRP A 101 -11.87 3.87 9.00
N SER A 102 -12.39 2.71 9.35
CA SER A 102 -13.83 2.53 9.61
C SER A 102 -14.37 3.43 10.74
N HIS A 103 -13.51 3.82 11.68
CA HIS A 103 -13.88 4.71 12.79
C HIS A 103 -13.58 6.19 12.53
N ALA A 104 -12.51 6.49 11.81
CA ALA A 104 -12.06 7.87 11.56
C ALA A 104 -12.62 8.44 10.24
N GLY A 105 -13.09 7.59 9.32
CA GLY A 105 -13.48 8.05 7.99
C GLY A 105 -12.36 8.82 7.30
N ASP A 106 -12.69 9.90 6.61
CA ASP A 106 -11.72 10.77 5.94
C ASP A 106 -10.74 11.48 6.92
N GLY A 107 -10.96 11.35 8.23
CA GLY A 107 -10.02 11.83 9.25
C GLY A 107 -8.64 11.17 9.19
N ILE A 108 -8.50 9.98 8.59
CA ILE A 108 -7.17 9.37 8.32
C ILE A 108 -6.31 10.22 7.38
N LEU A 109 -6.90 11.13 6.65
CA LEU A 109 -6.24 12.05 5.71
C LEU A 109 -5.81 13.36 6.37
N GLN A 110 -6.06 13.53 7.66
CA GLN A 110 -5.67 14.67 8.48
C GLN A 110 -4.72 14.21 9.59
N SER A 111 -3.88 15.09 10.11
CA SER A 111 -3.00 14.78 11.23
C SER A 111 -3.82 14.39 12.46
N LEU A 112 -3.62 13.17 12.97
CA LEU A 112 -4.34 12.68 14.16
C LEU A 112 -3.88 13.43 15.43
N HIS A 113 -2.63 13.91 15.45
CA HIS A 113 -2.03 14.71 16.51
C HIS A 113 -1.12 15.77 15.89
N PRO A 114 -0.77 16.85 16.61
CA PRO A 114 0.22 17.82 16.16
C PRO A 114 1.55 17.14 15.81
N GLY A 115 2.19 17.57 14.74
CA GLY A 115 3.52 17.15 14.33
C GLY A 115 4.64 17.73 15.21
N LEU A 116 5.90 17.48 14.82
CA LEU A 116 7.07 18.06 15.51
C LEU A 116 7.20 19.57 15.32
N LEU A 117 6.69 20.08 14.21
CA LEU A 117 6.61 21.49 13.87
C LEU A 117 5.14 21.85 13.60
N PRO A 118 4.78 23.14 13.68
CA PRO A 118 3.48 23.62 13.20
C PRO A 118 3.32 23.35 11.70
N ASP A 119 2.09 23.08 11.25
CA ASP A 119 1.83 22.69 9.85
C ASP A 119 2.34 23.73 8.83
N GLU A 120 2.32 25.01 9.20
CA GLU A 120 2.83 26.12 8.36
C GLU A 120 4.34 26.09 8.14
N ALA A 121 5.08 25.36 8.97
CA ALA A 121 6.51 25.19 8.83
C ALA A 121 6.89 24.17 7.76
N TYR A 122 5.95 23.31 7.39
CA TYR A 122 6.17 22.29 6.36
C TYR A 122 5.87 22.83 4.96
N ALA A 123 6.65 22.40 3.96
CA ALA A 123 6.32 22.60 2.56
C ALA A 123 5.13 21.69 2.17
N THR A 124 4.22 22.19 1.34
CA THR A 124 3.01 21.48 0.91
C THR A 124 3.19 20.70 -0.39
N VAL A 125 4.35 20.84 -1.04
CA VAL A 125 4.66 20.20 -2.32
C VAL A 125 5.94 19.38 -2.18
N LEU A 126 5.93 18.14 -2.69
CA LEU A 126 7.10 17.28 -2.71
C LEU A 126 8.14 17.84 -3.70
N PRO A 127 9.38 18.13 -3.28
CA PRO A 127 10.41 18.71 -4.13
C PRO A 127 10.77 17.85 -5.34
N ALA A 128 11.10 18.50 -6.46
CA ALA A 128 11.41 17.82 -7.71
C ALA A 128 12.65 16.93 -7.64
N ASP A 129 13.65 17.27 -6.82
CA ASP A 129 14.84 16.44 -6.63
C ASP A 129 14.53 15.10 -5.97
N ILE A 130 13.54 15.04 -5.07
CA ILE A 130 13.03 13.78 -4.51
C ILE A 130 12.31 12.99 -5.61
N ARG A 131 11.37 13.62 -6.31
CA ARG A 131 10.58 12.98 -7.38
C ARG A 131 11.43 12.51 -8.57
N GLN A 132 12.61 13.06 -8.74
CA GLN A 132 13.55 12.73 -9.82
C GLN A 132 14.73 11.87 -9.37
N ALA A 133 14.70 11.33 -8.15
CA ALA A 133 15.75 10.49 -7.57
C ALA A 133 17.16 11.12 -7.66
N ARG A 134 17.27 12.42 -7.32
CA ARG A 134 18.53 13.19 -7.37
C ARG A 134 18.76 14.01 -6.10
N THR A 135 18.43 13.44 -4.95
CA THR A 135 18.60 14.10 -3.65
C THR A 135 20.06 14.14 -3.20
N GLY A 136 20.91 13.29 -3.78
CA GLY A 136 22.28 13.04 -3.31
C GLY A 136 22.35 12.18 -2.05
N VAL A 137 21.22 11.56 -1.66
CA VAL A 137 21.16 10.57 -0.59
C VAL A 137 20.85 9.21 -1.24
N PRO A 138 21.86 8.33 -1.39
CA PRO A 138 21.71 7.10 -2.18
C PRO A 138 20.49 6.27 -1.82
N VAL A 139 20.22 6.03 -0.53
CA VAL A 139 19.04 5.26 -0.10
C VAL A 139 17.71 5.86 -0.58
N ILE A 140 17.60 7.18 -0.65
CA ILE A 140 16.38 7.86 -1.10
C ILE A 140 16.25 7.76 -2.61
N ASP A 141 17.34 8.01 -3.33
CA ASP A 141 17.37 7.99 -4.78
C ASP A 141 17.09 6.57 -5.30
N GLU A 142 17.69 5.53 -4.70
CA GLU A 142 17.40 4.13 -5.04
C GLU A 142 15.98 3.70 -4.67
N THR A 143 15.43 4.22 -3.57
CA THR A 143 14.02 3.98 -3.21
C THR A 143 13.08 4.53 -4.28
N VAL A 144 13.30 5.74 -4.78
CA VAL A 144 12.46 6.35 -5.83
C VAL A 144 12.64 5.61 -7.17
N ARG A 145 13.87 5.25 -7.55
CA ARG A 145 14.12 4.43 -8.75
C ARG A 145 13.41 3.09 -8.69
N SER A 146 13.50 2.41 -7.55
CA SER A 146 12.81 1.13 -7.33
C SER A 146 11.28 1.28 -7.42
N LEU A 147 10.72 2.36 -6.85
CA LEU A 147 9.29 2.66 -6.95
C LEU A 147 8.83 2.78 -8.41
N TYR A 148 9.53 3.56 -9.21
CA TYR A 148 9.15 3.79 -10.59
C TYR A 148 9.37 2.57 -11.49
N ALA A 149 10.42 1.79 -11.22
CA ALA A 149 10.71 0.58 -11.98
C ALA A 149 9.71 -0.56 -11.71
N THR A 150 9.19 -0.67 -10.48
CA THR A 150 8.45 -1.86 -10.05
C THR A 150 7.03 -1.59 -9.54
N GLY A 151 6.69 -0.35 -9.21
CA GLY A 151 5.45 -0.01 -8.52
C GLY A 151 5.35 -0.57 -7.10
N THR A 152 6.43 -1.13 -6.56
CA THR A 152 6.47 -1.74 -5.21
C THR A 152 7.66 -1.23 -4.41
N LEU A 153 7.54 -1.22 -3.09
CA LEU A 153 8.64 -0.87 -2.20
C LEU A 153 8.67 -1.79 -0.99
N HIS A 154 9.87 -2.15 -0.60
CA HIS A 154 10.12 -2.78 0.69
C HIS A 154 9.68 -1.86 1.84
N ASN A 155 9.15 -2.42 2.94
CA ASN A 155 8.62 -1.62 4.05
C ASN A 155 9.65 -0.64 4.63
N HIS A 156 10.91 -1.06 4.82
CA HIS A 156 11.97 -0.15 5.31
C HIS A 156 12.23 1.01 4.36
N ALA A 157 12.25 0.78 3.05
CA ALA A 157 12.41 1.83 2.05
C ALA A 157 11.29 2.88 2.14
N ARG A 158 10.03 2.42 2.35
CA ARG A 158 8.87 3.33 2.58
C ARG A 158 9.08 4.18 3.84
N MET A 159 9.54 3.58 4.93
CA MET A 159 9.78 4.28 6.20
C MET A 159 10.94 5.28 6.10
N TRP A 160 12.05 4.93 5.46
CA TRP A 160 13.18 5.83 5.23
C TRP A 160 12.79 7.01 4.34
N LEU A 161 12.06 6.74 3.25
CA LEU A 161 11.56 7.80 2.37
C LEU A 161 10.65 8.77 3.12
N ALA A 162 9.67 8.26 3.87
CA ALA A 162 8.75 9.09 4.65
C ALA A 162 9.47 9.91 5.71
N SER A 163 10.43 9.30 6.44
CA SER A 163 11.23 10.00 7.45
C SER A 163 12.10 11.10 6.82
N TYR A 164 12.73 10.83 5.69
CA TYR A 164 13.51 11.83 4.95
C TYR A 164 12.63 13.01 4.50
N VAL A 165 11.50 12.72 3.90
CA VAL A 165 10.56 13.75 3.40
C VAL A 165 10.07 14.64 4.54
N VAL A 166 9.64 14.04 5.65
CA VAL A 166 9.02 14.80 6.75
C VAL A 166 10.06 15.48 7.63
N HIS A 167 11.10 14.75 8.05
CA HIS A 167 12.00 15.24 9.11
C HIS A 167 13.25 15.95 8.58
N VAL A 168 13.76 15.52 7.41
CA VAL A 168 14.97 16.14 6.81
C VAL A 168 14.57 17.26 5.86
N ARG A 169 13.55 17.03 5.01
CA ARG A 169 13.13 18.00 3.99
C ARG A 169 12.00 18.90 4.45
N GLN A 170 11.42 18.64 5.63
CA GLN A 170 10.31 19.38 6.22
C GLN A 170 9.14 19.62 5.21
N VAL A 171 8.77 18.53 4.55
CA VAL A 171 7.57 18.48 3.71
C VAL A 171 6.45 17.85 4.52
N HIS A 172 5.26 18.42 4.44
CA HIS A 172 4.09 17.88 5.13
C HIS A 172 3.85 16.43 4.73
N TRP A 173 3.64 15.55 5.70
CA TRP A 173 3.52 14.10 5.48
C TRP A 173 2.49 13.75 4.41
N ARG A 174 1.40 14.53 4.32
CA ARG A 174 0.32 14.30 3.39
C ARG A 174 0.77 14.42 1.93
N ALA A 175 1.63 15.40 1.60
CA ALA A 175 2.14 15.57 0.24
C ALA A 175 2.96 14.35 -0.22
N GLY A 176 3.78 13.78 0.68
CA GLY A 176 4.53 12.56 0.39
C GLY A 176 3.63 11.31 0.32
N ALA A 177 2.65 11.21 1.21
CA ALA A 177 1.70 10.10 1.24
C ALA A 177 0.83 10.04 -0.02
N ASP A 178 0.28 11.18 -0.47
CA ASP A 178 -0.54 11.27 -1.68
C ASP A 178 0.27 10.89 -2.92
N TRP A 179 1.51 11.39 -3.03
CA TRP A 179 2.40 11.03 -4.12
C TRP A 179 2.76 9.53 -4.10
N LEU A 180 3.12 8.98 -2.94
CA LEU A 180 3.53 7.57 -2.85
C LEU A 180 2.39 6.62 -3.20
N VAL A 181 1.18 6.86 -2.67
CA VAL A 181 0.02 5.99 -2.91
C VAL A 181 -0.36 5.93 -4.40
N ALA A 182 -0.13 7.00 -5.15
CA ALA A 182 -0.43 7.08 -6.57
C ALA A 182 0.49 6.19 -7.43
N HIS A 183 1.75 6.02 -7.01
CA HIS A 183 2.74 5.21 -7.74
C HIS A 183 2.75 3.74 -7.32
N LEU A 184 2.23 3.40 -6.14
CA LEU A 184 2.27 2.04 -5.62
C LEU A 184 1.21 1.14 -6.26
N LEU A 185 1.59 -0.05 -6.71
CA LEU A 185 0.64 -1.10 -7.12
C LEU A 185 -0.23 -1.55 -5.93
N ASP A 186 0.31 -1.57 -4.74
CA ASP A 186 -0.41 -1.88 -3.50
C ASP A 186 -0.90 -0.63 -2.75
N GLY A 187 -1.11 0.47 -3.46
CA GLY A 187 -1.55 1.73 -2.87
C GLY A 187 -2.93 1.59 -2.21
N ASP A 188 -2.95 1.66 -0.88
CA ASP A 188 -4.15 1.63 -0.03
C ASP A 188 -4.14 2.86 0.87
N LEU A 189 -5.23 3.62 0.88
CA LEU A 189 -5.27 4.90 1.59
C LEU A 189 -5.04 4.75 3.09
N ALA A 190 -5.64 3.73 3.72
CA ALA A 190 -5.51 3.54 5.15
C ALA A 190 -4.07 3.18 5.54
N SER A 191 -3.53 2.10 4.97
CA SER A 191 -2.20 1.63 5.35
C SER A 191 -1.11 2.62 4.96
N ASN A 192 -1.23 3.29 3.82
CA ASN A 192 -0.25 4.28 3.38
C ASN A 192 -0.27 5.54 4.27
N HIS A 193 -1.43 6.20 4.40
CA HIS A 193 -1.52 7.48 5.11
C HIS A 193 -1.28 7.33 6.62
N LEU A 194 -1.80 6.28 7.24
CA LEU A 194 -1.57 6.04 8.67
C LEU A 194 -0.12 5.63 8.96
N SER A 195 0.56 4.94 8.03
CA SER A 195 1.99 4.66 8.16
C SER A 195 2.84 5.92 8.03
N TRP A 196 2.49 6.84 7.10
CA TRP A 196 3.14 8.14 7.01
C TRP A 196 2.97 8.97 8.27
N GLN A 197 1.76 8.98 8.85
CA GLN A 197 1.50 9.64 10.13
C GLN A 197 2.28 9.02 11.29
N TRP A 198 2.41 7.70 11.29
CA TRP A 198 3.25 7.02 12.29
C TRP A 198 4.72 7.47 12.18
N VAL A 199 5.28 7.55 10.98
CA VAL A 199 6.64 8.06 10.75
C VAL A 199 6.75 9.53 11.14
N ALA A 200 5.78 10.35 10.76
CA ALA A 200 5.77 11.80 11.05
C ALA A 200 5.64 12.12 12.55
N GLY A 201 5.17 11.17 13.37
CA GLY A 201 4.85 11.41 14.78
C GLY A 201 3.45 11.99 14.98
N THR A 202 2.68 12.22 13.93
CA THR A 202 1.27 12.68 14.02
C THR A 202 0.30 11.55 14.35
N GLY A 203 0.72 10.29 14.16
CA GLY A 203 -0.06 9.11 14.52
C GLY A 203 0.32 8.48 15.87
N SER A 204 1.47 8.82 16.46
CA SER A 204 1.98 8.15 17.67
C SER A 204 2.77 9.06 18.63
N HIS A 205 2.79 10.36 18.46
CA HIS A 205 3.58 11.33 19.23
C HIS A 205 5.11 11.10 19.21
N LYS A 206 5.59 10.04 18.54
CA LYS A 206 7.00 9.70 18.47
C LYS A 206 7.42 9.58 17.01
N PRO A 207 8.33 10.44 16.53
CA PRO A 207 8.80 10.37 15.14
C PRO A 207 9.64 9.11 14.93
N TYR A 208 9.60 8.58 13.70
CA TYR A 208 10.58 7.59 13.27
C TYR A 208 11.71 8.31 12.55
N LEU A 209 12.93 8.17 13.05
CA LEU A 209 14.17 8.70 12.47
C LEU A 209 15.08 7.56 12.05
N PHE A 210 15.91 7.79 11.05
CA PHE A 210 16.93 6.85 10.60
C PHE A 210 18.19 7.62 10.19
N ASN A 211 19.34 6.96 10.21
CA ASN A 211 20.63 7.52 9.83
C ASN A 211 21.39 6.59 8.87
N ALA A 212 22.57 7.01 8.42
CA ALA A 212 23.39 6.24 7.50
C ALA A 212 23.78 4.86 8.05
N ASP A 213 24.06 4.74 9.36
CA ASP A 213 24.37 3.45 9.99
C ASP A 213 23.16 2.50 9.96
N ASN A 214 21.94 3.03 10.16
CA ASN A 214 20.73 2.24 10.06
C ASN A 214 20.55 1.68 8.64
N VAL A 215 20.80 2.51 7.62
CA VAL A 215 20.77 2.07 6.22
C VAL A 215 21.82 1.01 5.94
N ALA A 216 23.07 1.23 6.39
CA ALA A 216 24.16 0.29 6.18
C ALA A 216 23.90 -1.08 6.81
N ARG A 217 23.11 -1.13 7.88
CA ARG A 217 22.72 -2.36 8.57
C ARG A 217 21.72 -3.20 7.80
N TYR A 218 20.79 -2.59 7.04
CA TYR A 218 19.64 -3.27 6.46
C TYR A 218 19.59 -3.22 4.94
N ALA A 219 20.47 -2.47 4.28
CA ALA A 219 20.47 -2.29 2.85
C ALA A 219 21.79 -2.73 2.20
N PRO A 220 21.77 -3.08 0.91
CA PRO A 220 22.97 -3.43 0.16
C PRO A 220 23.89 -2.19 0.01
N VAL A 221 25.19 -2.44 -0.24
CA VAL A 221 26.26 -1.43 -0.23
C VAL A 221 25.96 -0.21 -1.12
N HIS A 222 25.33 -0.39 -2.27
CA HIS A 222 25.03 0.71 -3.19
C HIS A 222 23.92 1.67 -2.67
N TRP A 223 23.21 1.29 -1.60
CA TRP A 223 22.25 2.15 -0.89
C TRP A 223 22.91 2.92 0.27
N HIS A 224 24.13 2.55 0.68
CA HIS A 224 24.79 3.18 1.81
C HIS A 224 24.92 4.69 1.60
N SER A 225 24.63 5.46 2.64
CA SER A 225 24.44 6.90 2.55
C SER A 225 25.37 7.68 3.49
N HIS A 226 26.53 7.10 3.83
CA HIS A 226 27.56 7.80 4.58
C HIS A 226 28.07 9.04 3.81
N GLY A 227 28.40 10.11 4.52
CA GLY A 227 28.78 11.40 3.94
C GLY A 227 27.61 12.23 3.43
N SER A 228 26.35 11.73 3.52
CA SER A 228 25.15 12.47 3.14
C SER A 228 24.55 13.24 4.33
N VAL A 229 23.44 13.98 4.06
CA VAL A 229 22.75 14.77 5.09
C VAL A 229 22.15 13.91 6.22
N ILE A 230 21.99 12.60 6.03
CA ILE A 230 21.50 11.66 7.05
C ILE A 230 22.65 10.95 7.81
N ASP A 231 23.91 11.27 7.50
CA ASP A 231 25.05 10.73 8.22
C ASP A 231 25.30 11.52 9.52
N LEU A 232 24.35 11.40 10.42
CA LEU A 232 24.27 12.13 11.68
C LEU A 232 23.86 11.21 12.82
N SER A 233 24.15 11.61 14.06
CA SER A 233 23.60 10.93 15.23
C SER A 233 22.08 11.14 15.34
N TYR A 234 21.38 10.25 16.05
CA TYR A 234 19.93 10.38 16.26
C TYR A 234 19.56 11.67 16.99
N GLU A 235 20.38 12.15 17.91
CA GLU A 235 20.17 13.42 18.63
C GLU A 235 20.21 14.61 17.68
N ARG A 236 21.15 14.61 16.74
CA ARG A 236 21.26 15.68 15.72
C ARG A 236 20.10 15.62 14.72
N LEU A 237 19.65 14.43 14.33
CA LEU A 237 18.48 14.25 13.47
C LEU A 237 17.21 14.71 14.18
N ASP A 238 17.01 14.39 15.46
CA ASP A 238 15.84 14.84 16.24
C ASP A 238 15.86 16.38 16.40
N LEU A 239 17.02 16.96 16.69
CA LEU A 239 17.17 18.42 16.74
C LEU A 239 16.82 19.08 15.39
N MET A 240 17.32 18.51 14.29
CA MET A 240 17.00 19.01 12.94
C MET A 240 15.51 18.91 12.63
N ALA A 241 14.87 17.81 12.99
CA ALA A 241 13.44 17.59 12.76
C ALA A 241 12.57 18.58 13.56
N ARG A 242 13.02 19.03 14.74
CA ARG A 242 12.30 19.98 15.61
C ARG A 242 12.67 21.44 15.38
N THR A 243 13.65 21.73 14.55
CA THR A 243 14.07 23.10 14.26
C THR A 243 13.55 23.51 12.88
N ALA A 244 12.61 24.47 12.85
CA ALA A 244 12.07 24.96 11.60
C ALA A 244 13.15 25.58 10.72
N ASN A 245 13.28 25.12 9.50
CA ASN A 245 14.27 25.64 8.55
C ASN A 245 13.66 26.86 7.81
N THR A 246 13.97 28.04 8.29
CA THR A 246 13.49 29.31 7.70
C THR A 246 14.05 29.58 6.28
N LYS A 247 15.08 28.84 5.86
CA LYS A 247 15.77 29.03 4.56
C LYS A 247 15.31 28.08 3.45
N SER A 248 14.53 27.06 3.73
CA SER A 248 14.27 25.95 2.80
C SER A 248 12.93 26.01 2.04
N LYS A 249 12.26 27.16 1.97
CA LYS A 249 11.10 27.31 1.03
C LYS A 249 11.54 27.39 -0.44
N THR A 250 12.82 27.51 -0.72
CA THR A 250 13.40 27.52 -2.06
C THR A 250 14.53 26.49 -2.13
N SER A 251 14.43 25.60 -3.12
CA SER A 251 15.43 24.64 -3.56
C SER A 251 16.86 25.00 -3.14
N THR A 252 17.44 24.26 -2.22
CA THR A 252 18.89 24.22 -2.05
C THR A 252 19.46 23.70 -3.38
N ARG A 253 20.06 24.57 -4.17
CA ARG A 253 20.98 24.20 -5.24
C ARG A 253 22.18 23.49 -4.60
N ALA A 254 22.02 22.21 -4.31
CA ALA A 254 23.18 21.36 -4.17
C ALA A 254 23.74 21.21 -5.60
N ASN A 255 25.01 21.57 -5.78
CA ASN A 255 25.76 21.25 -7.00
C ASN A 255 25.91 19.74 -7.06
N PHE A 256 24.90 19.04 -7.53
CA PHE A 256 25.01 17.63 -7.87
C PHE A 256 25.70 17.53 -9.21
N ALA A 257 26.90 16.92 -9.23
CA ALA A 257 27.44 16.35 -10.45
C ALA A 257 26.30 15.57 -11.14
N ALA A 258 26.20 15.67 -12.45
CA ALA A 258 25.11 15.18 -13.27
C ALA A 258 24.77 13.71 -12.99
N ALA A 259 24.07 13.45 -11.88
CA ALA A 259 23.42 12.18 -11.65
C ALA A 259 22.31 12.06 -12.71
N GLU A 260 22.26 10.94 -13.38
CA GLU A 260 21.27 10.65 -14.42
C GLU A 260 19.87 10.86 -13.85
N LEU A 261 19.11 11.74 -14.46
CA LEU A 261 17.77 12.13 -14.01
C LEU A 261 16.83 10.98 -14.25
N THR A 262 16.16 10.50 -13.19
CA THR A 262 15.08 9.51 -13.32
C THR A 262 13.77 10.26 -13.56
N PRO A 263 13.15 10.15 -14.74
CA PRO A 263 11.89 10.84 -15.02
C PRO A 263 10.79 10.26 -14.12
N GLU A 264 10.00 11.15 -13.52
CA GLU A 264 8.81 10.76 -12.78
C GLU A 264 7.75 10.23 -13.76
N PRO A 265 7.20 9.03 -13.56
CA PRO A 265 6.09 8.54 -14.37
C PRO A 265 4.86 9.46 -14.24
N SER A 266 4.17 9.70 -15.35
CA SER A 266 2.93 10.48 -15.32
C SER A 266 1.86 9.82 -14.46
N LEU A 267 1.11 10.64 -13.75
CA LEU A 267 -0.08 10.22 -13.02
C LEU A 267 -1.32 10.50 -13.86
N HIS A 268 -2.23 9.54 -13.92
CA HIS A 268 -3.42 9.56 -14.74
C HIS A 268 -4.67 9.67 -13.88
N PHE A 269 -5.46 10.73 -14.07
CA PHE A 269 -6.78 10.96 -13.47
C PHE A 269 -7.90 10.23 -14.22
N SER A 270 -7.57 9.64 -15.37
CA SER A 270 -8.43 8.81 -16.19
C SER A 270 -7.64 7.62 -16.72
N PRO A 271 -8.27 6.54 -17.13
CA PRO A 271 -7.56 5.38 -17.65
C PRO A 271 -6.75 5.71 -18.90
N PRO A 272 -5.60 5.09 -19.11
CA PRO A 272 -4.90 5.10 -20.39
C PRO A 272 -5.84 4.72 -21.54
N SER A 273 -5.77 5.45 -22.67
CA SER A 273 -6.74 5.33 -23.77
C SER A 273 -6.78 3.94 -24.41
N ASP A 274 -5.68 3.22 -24.41
CA ASP A 274 -5.55 1.87 -24.96
C ASP A 274 -6.17 0.77 -24.06
N LEU A 275 -6.58 1.08 -22.84
CA LEU A 275 -7.39 0.17 -22.01
C LEU A 275 -8.85 0.12 -22.48
N HIS A 276 -9.27 1.04 -23.35
CA HIS A 276 -10.62 1.09 -23.92
C HIS A 276 -11.75 1.05 -22.90
N LEU A 277 -11.54 1.67 -21.73
CA LEU A 277 -12.53 1.77 -20.66
C LEU A 277 -13.48 2.93 -20.97
N ASN A 278 -14.73 2.60 -21.30
CA ASN A 278 -15.75 3.58 -21.68
C ASN A 278 -16.95 3.52 -20.74
N ALA A 279 -17.79 4.55 -20.78
CA ALA A 279 -19.11 4.48 -20.20
C ALA A 279 -19.95 3.42 -20.92
N PRO A 280 -20.95 2.77 -20.24
CA PRO A 280 -21.83 1.81 -20.90
C PRO A 280 -22.62 2.45 -22.03
N ASP A 281 -22.71 1.77 -23.15
CA ASP A 281 -23.61 2.13 -24.24
C ASP A 281 -25.03 1.60 -24.02
N ALA A 282 -25.97 1.94 -24.88
CA ALA A 282 -27.35 1.52 -24.79
C ALA A 282 -27.51 -0.01 -24.85
N ALA A 283 -26.67 -0.71 -25.61
CA ALA A 283 -26.71 -2.16 -25.74
C ALA A 283 -26.24 -2.84 -24.43
N ALA A 284 -25.17 -2.34 -23.81
CA ALA A 284 -24.69 -2.80 -22.53
C ALA A 284 -25.75 -2.60 -21.44
N VAL A 285 -26.40 -1.43 -21.39
CA VAL A 285 -27.48 -1.14 -20.42
C VAL A 285 -28.70 -2.09 -20.66
N GLN A 286 -29.06 -2.33 -21.90
CA GLN A 286 -30.18 -3.22 -22.22
C GLN A 286 -29.92 -4.67 -21.77
N GLN A 287 -28.67 -5.13 -21.76
CA GLN A 287 -28.29 -6.46 -21.28
C GLN A 287 -28.51 -6.65 -19.78
N LEU A 288 -28.60 -5.57 -18.99
CA LEU A 288 -28.82 -5.62 -17.55
C LEU A 288 -30.28 -5.76 -17.15
N LYS A 289 -31.21 -5.50 -18.09
CA LYS A 289 -32.63 -5.42 -17.78
C LYS A 289 -33.17 -6.76 -17.24
N GLY A 290 -33.67 -6.72 -16.01
CA GLY A 290 -34.20 -7.89 -15.32
C GLY A 290 -33.18 -8.94 -14.90
N ARG A 291 -31.86 -8.60 -14.95
CA ARG A 291 -30.78 -9.51 -14.57
C ARG A 291 -30.15 -9.09 -13.26
N ASP A 292 -29.55 -10.05 -12.57
CA ASP A 292 -28.68 -9.79 -11.43
C ASP A 292 -27.34 -9.26 -11.93
N VAL A 293 -26.79 -8.26 -11.22
CA VAL A 293 -25.53 -7.61 -11.55
C VAL A 293 -24.57 -7.73 -10.37
N TRP A 294 -23.36 -8.15 -10.65
CA TRP A 294 -22.24 -8.10 -9.71
C TRP A 294 -21.23 -7.05 -10.15
N LEU A 295 -21.07 -6.00 -9.34
CA LEU A 295 -20.07 -4.96 -9.58
C LEU A 295 -18.73 -5.36 -8.97
N VAL A 296 -17.70 -5.38 -9.81
CA VAL A 296 -16.30 -5.57 -9.42
C VAL A 296 -15.60 -4.23 -9.46
N HIS A 297 -14.93 -3.89 -8.39
CA HIS A 297 -14.13 -2.66 -8.31
C HIS A 297 -12.67 -2.95 -7.97
N PRO A 298 -11.72 -2.01 -8.15
CA PRO A 298 -10.29 -2.28 -8.02
C PRO A 298 -9.81 -2.83 -6.67
N TRP A 299 -10.62 -2.79 -5.62
CA TRP A 299 -10.28 -3.37 -4.31
C TRP A 299 -11.01 -4.69 -4.01
N ALA A 300 -11.66 -5.27 -5.02
CA ALA A 300 -12.37 -6.56 -4.91
C ALA A 300 -12.26 -7.38 -6.19
N LEU A 301 -11.04 -7.54 -6.73
CA LEU A 301 -10.72 -8.26 -7.98
C LEU A 301 -10.70 -9.77 -7.77
N ARG A 302 -11.76 -10.33 -7.20
CA ARG A 302 -11.91 -11.78 -6.98
C ARG A 302 -13.19 -12.29 -7.65
N ALA A 303 -13.26 -13.60 -7.80
CA ALA A 303 -14.48 -14.27 -8.25
C ALA A 303 -15.69 -13.86 -7.38
N PRO A 304 -16.88 -13.77 -7.98
CA PRO A 304 -18.12 -13.47 -7.25
C PRO A 304 -18.40 -14.57 -6.19
N PRO A 305 -19.25 -14.27 -5.19
CA PRO A 305 -19.64 -15.25 -4.18
C PRO A 305 -20.41 -16.41 -4.79
N ALA A 306 -20.31 -17.60 -4.18
CA ALA A 306 -20.90 -18.83 -4.70
C ALA A 306 -22.44 -18.82 -4.74
N ASP A 307 -23.08 -17.95 -3.95
CA ASP A 307 -24.53 -17.74 -3.91
C ASP A 307 -25.06 -16.81 -5.01
N LEU A 308 -24.15 -16.18 -5.78
CA LEU A 308 -24.57 -15.37 -6.91
C LEU A 308 -25.17 -16.23 -8.02
N ASN A 309 -26.26 -15.74 -8.60
CA ASN A 309 -26.88 -16.36 -9.77
C ASN A 309 -25.83 -16.54 -10.88
N LYS A 310 -25.78 -17.74 -11.49
CA LYS A 310 -24.80 -18.07 -12.55
C LYS A 310 -24.98 -17.22 -13.81
N ASP A 311 -26.21 -16.71 -14.04
CA ASP A 311 -26.54 -15.83 -15.17
C ASP A 311 -26.32 -14.34 -14.85
N ALA A 312 -25.81 -14.00 -13.67
CA ALA A 312 -25.51 -12.63 -13.30
C ALA A 312 -24.47 -11.99 -14.24
N VAL A 313 -24.66 -10.72 -14.52
CA VAL A 313 -23.68 -9.94 -15.32
C VAL A 313 -22.60 -9.40 -14.41
N LEU A 314 -21.35 -9.71 -14.72
CA LEU A 314 -20.19 -9.24 -13.97
C LEU A 314 -19.59 -8.01 -14.66
N ILE A 315 -19.61 -6.87 -13.96
CA ILE A 315 -19.18 -5.58 -14.51
C ILE A 315 -18.06 -5.00 -13.65
N GLY A 316 -16.93 -4.72 -14.26
CA GLY A 316 -15.85 -3.94 -13.66
C GLY A 316 -16.19 -2.44 -13.70
N VAL A 317 -16.03 -1.76 -12.56
CA VAL A 317 -16.31 -0.32 -12.48
C VAL A 317 -15.10 0.45 -11.93
N TYR A 318 -14.71 1.49 -12.68
CA TYR A 318 -13.79 2.54 -12.24
C TYR A 318 -14.59 3.83 -12.11
N LEU A 319 -14.62 4.42 -10.92
CA LEU A 319 -15.39 5.64 -10.66
C LEU A 319 -14.54 6.88 -10.86
N ARG A 320 -15.04 7.83 -11.68
CA ARG A 320 -14.35 9.08 -12.00
C ARG A 320 -14.03 9.87 -10.75
N GLU A 321 -14.99 10.00 -9.84
CA GLU A 321 -14.86 10.80 -8.61
C GLU A 321 -13.73 10.29 -7.71
N HIS A 322 -13.46 8.98 -7.73
CA HIS A 322 -12.31 8.44 -7.00
C HIS A 322 -11.00 8.88 -7.64
N HIS A 323 -10.87 8.72 -8.96
CA HIS A 323 -9.61 8.96 -9.67
C HIS A 323 -9.32 10.46 -9.89
N GLU A 324 -10.33 11.32 -9.89
CA GLU A 324 -10.17 12.79 -9.84
C GLU A 324 -9.45 13.26 -8.59
N THR A 325 -9.60 12.52 -7.47
CA THR A 325 -8.90 12.79 -6.21
C THR A 325 -7.61 11.98 -6.09
N TRP A 326 -7.62 10.72 -6.55
CA TRP A 326 -6.55 9.75 -6.37
C TRP A 326 -6.07 9.22 -7.72
N PRO A 327 -5.20 9.98 -8.43
CA PRO A 327 -4.66 9.54 -9.71
C PRO A 327 -3.73 8.34 -9.52
N TRP A 328 -3.57 7.55 -10.54
CA TRP A 328 -2.71 6.38 -10.55
C TRP A 328 -1.61 6.48 -11.61
N SER A 329 -0.46 5.84 -11.35
CA SER A 329 0.53 5.57 -12.39
C SER A 329 -0.05 4.65 -13.46
N GLU A 330 0.47 4.74 -14.67
CA GLU A 330 0.07 3.87 -15.78
C GLU A 330 0.25 2.38 -15.43
N ALA A 331 1.36 2.05 -14.75
CA ALA A 331 1.63 0.68 -14.30
C ALA A 331 0.52 0.13 -13.38
N ARG A 332 0.01 0.97 -12.46
CA ARG A 332 -1.10 0.57 -11.58
C ARG A 332 -2.41 0.39 -12.34
N TRP A 333 -2.73 1.29 -13.28
CA TRP A 333 -3.91 1.14 -14.14
C TRP A 333 -3.90 -0.17 -14.89
N ARG A 334 -2.79 -0.47 -15.59
CA ARG A 334 -2.63 -1.70 -16.37
C ARG A 334 -2.70 -2.95 -15.51
N TRP A 335 -2.07 -2.92 -14.34
CA TRP A 335 -2.08 -4.05 -13.42
C TRP A 335 -3.49 -4.34 -12.89
N ALA A 336 -4.22 -3.32 -12.42
CA ALA A 336 -5.56 -3.49 -11.90
C ALA A 336 -6.56 -3.89 -13.00
N ASP A 337 -6.45 -3.31 -14.20
CA ASP A 337 -7.33 -3.63 -15.33
C ASP A 337 -7.10 -5.04 -15.87
N SER A 338 -5.86 -5.50 -15.92
CA SER A 338 -5.54 -6.88 -16.27
C SER A 338 -6.21 -7.88 -15.33
N ALA A 339 -6.16 -7.64 -14.02
CA ALA A 339 -6.83 -8.48 -13.04
C ALA A 339 -8.36 -8.40 -13.15
N MET A 340 -8.91 -7.21 -13.37
CA MET A 340 -10.35 -7.02 -13.51
C MET A 340 -10.89 -7.71 -14.75
N ALA A 341 -10.13 -7.72 -15.85
CA ALA A 341 -10.49 -8.39 -17.09
C ALA A 341 -10.64 -9.91 -16.96
N GLU A 342 -9.94 -10.53 -16.00
CA GLU A 342 -10.06 -11.98 -15.76
C GLU A 342 -11.41 -12.37 -15.11
N VAL A 343 -12.07 -11.43 -14.45
CA VAL A 343 -13.27 -11.72 -13.64
C VAL A 343 -14.54 -11.00 -14.12
N THR A 344 -14.45 -10.19 -15.19
CA THR A 344 -15.60 -9.41 -15.68
C THR A 344 -15.78 -9.54 -17.19
N GLN A 345 -17.04 -9.45 -17.68
CA GLN A 345 -17.36 -9.41 -19.09
C GLN A 345 -17.25 -8.00 -19.68
N GLN A 346 -17.49 -6.98 -18.86
CA GLN A 346 -17.45 -5.58 -19.25
C GLN A 346 -16.70 -4.78 -18.19
N ARG A 347 -16.03 -3.71 -18.59
CA ARG A 347 -15.33 -2.79 -17.69
C ARG A 347 -15.68 -1.36 -18.07
N TRP A 348 -16.14 -0.59 -17.10
CA TRP A 348 -16.67 0.75 -17.30
C TRP A 348 -15.84 1.82 -16.59
N TRP A 349 -15.60 2.89 -17.30
CA TRP A 349 -15.15 4.17 -16.77
C TRP A 349 -16.34 5.12 -16.68
N VAL A 350 -16.87 5.38 -15.50
CA VAL A 350 -18.17 6.00 -15.29
C VAL A 350 -18.20 6.84 -14.02
N ASP A 351 -18.99 7.90 -13.99
CA ASP A 351 -19.37 8.60 -12.78
C ASP A 351 -20.52 7.90 -12.05
N SER A 352 -20.71 8.22 -10.76
CA SER A 352 -21.71 7.55 -9.91
C SER A 352 -23.15 7.78 -10.38
N VAL A 353 -23.47 8.93 -11.00
CA VAL A 353 -24.80 9.27 -11.51
C VAL A 353 -25.09 8.44 -12.77
N SER A 354 -24.15 8.39 -13.70
CA SER A 354 -24.28 7.57 -14.92
C SER A 354 -24.34 6.07 -14.58
N LEU A 355 -23.57 5.62 -13.59
CA LEU A 355 -23.65 4.25 -13.08
C LEU A 355 -25.04 3.94 -12.52
N SER A 356 -25.59 4.81 -11.68
CA SER A 356 -26.93 4.66 -11.13
C SER A 356 -27.98 4.54 -12.24
N THR A 357 -27.89 5.39 -13.25
CA THR A 357 -28.81 5.39 -14.40
C THR A 357 -28.72 4.08 -15.19
N ALA A 358 -27.51 3.60 -15.46
CA ALA A 358 -27.30 2.36 -16.19
C ALA A 358 -27.84 1.12 -15.47
N LEU A 359 -27.85 1.13 -14.14
CA LEU A 359 -28.27 0.00 -13.30
C LEU A 359 -29.77 -0.03 -12.99
N MET A 360 -30.55 1.03 -13.29
CA MET A 360 -31.97 1.13 -12.91
C MET A 360 -32.84 -0.03 -13.39
N GLY A 361 -32.47 -0.71 -14.49
CA GLY A 361 -33.22 -1.84 -15.05
C GLY A 361 -32.82 -3.21 -14.51
N ALA A 362 -31.77 -3.30 -13.68
CA ALA A 362 -31.30 -4.56 -13.11
C ALA A 362 -32.28 -5.13 -12.08
N ALA A 363 -32.37 -6.45 -11.98
CA ALA A 363 -33.22 -7.12 -10.97
C ALA A 363 -32.60 -6.96 -9.56
N SER A 364 -31.28 -7.09 -9.46
CA SER A 364 -30.52 -6.82 -8.25
C SER A 364 -29.11 -6.33 -8.62
N VAL A 365 -28.50 -5.55 -7.73
CA VAL A 365 -27.11 -5.13 -7.88
C VAL A 365 -26.38 -5.40 -6.57
N ARG A 366 -25.30 -6.15 -6.63
CA ARG A 366 -24.43 -6.45 -5.46
C ARG A 366 -22.99 -6.10 -5.76
N SER A 367 -22.24 -5.80 -4.71
CA SER A 367 -20.80 -5.56 -4.75
C SER A 367 -20.18 -5.88 -3.40
N VAL A 368 -18.86 -5.81 -3.30
CA VAL A 368 -18.14 -5.93 -2.01
C VAL A 368 -18.02 -4.55 -1.37
N GLU A 369 -18.18 -4.48 -0.06
CA GLU A 369 -17.90 -3.27 0.70
C GLU A 369 -16.39 -3.01 0.75
N ASP A 370 -15.97 -1.80 0.36
CA ASP A 370 -14.61 -1.31 0.57
C ASP A 370 -14.62 0.21 0.79
N PRO A 371 -13.92 0.74 1.80
CA PRO A 371 -13.94 2.17 2.13
C PRO A 371 -13.58 3.10 0.96
N HIS A 372 -12.76 2.63 0.00
CA HIS A 372 -12.45 3.42 -1.19
C HIS A 372 -13.68 3.66 -2.08
N MET A 373 -14.67 2.75 -2.06
CA MET A 373 -15.78 2.75 -3.03
C MET A 373 -17.16 2.86 -2.39
N THR A 374 -17.29 2.50 -1.12
CA THR A 374 -18.59 2.33 -0.43
C THR A 374 -19.49 3.55 -0.56
N ARG A 375 -18.95 4.77 -0.45
CA ARG A 375 -19.75 6.00 -0.51
C ARG A 375 -20.50 6.17 -1.85
N TRP A 376 -19.96 5.65 -2.95
CA TRP A 376 -20.58 5.74 -4.28
C TRP A 376 -21.38 4.50 -4.65
N LEU A 377 -20.99 3.31 -4.16
CA LEU A 377 -21.66 2.07 -4.49
C LEU A 377 -22.89 1.79 -3.61
N LYS A 378 -22.87 2.21 -2.34
CA LYS A 378 -23.96 2.00 -1.40
C LYS A 378 -25.35 2.52 -1.88
N PRO A 379 -25.46 3.64 -2.61
CA PRO A 379 -26.75 4.08 -3.15
C PRO A 379 -27.31 3.21 -4.28
N VAL A 380 -26.47 2.41 -4.94
CA VAL A 380 -26.84 1.68 -6.18
C VAL A 380 -26.72 0.16 -6.06
N ALA A 381 -26.08 -0.35 -4.99
CA ALA A 381 -25.83 -1.77 -4.80
C ALA A 381 -25.99 -2.19 -3.33
N GLN A 382 -26.43 -3.41 -3.12
CA GLN A 382 -26.26 -4.09 -1.84
C GLN A 382 -24.79 -4.43 -1.68
N LEU A 383 -24.19 -4.03 -0.57
CA LEU A 383 -22.77 -4.27 -0.31
C LEU A 383 -22.59 -5.47 0.61
N ASP A 384 -21.93 -6.49 0.09
CA ASP A 384 -21.51 -7.64 0.87
C ASP A 384 -20.31 -7.26 1.72
N ARG A 385 -20.29 -7.70 2.97
CA ARG A 385 -19.19 -7.41 3.87
C ARG A 385 -17.87 -7.98 3.35
N ALA A 386 -16.83 -7.18 3.39
CA ALA A 386 -15.48 -7.66 3.05
C ALA A 386 -15.03 -8.73 4.06
N PRO A 387 -14.47 -9.87 3.59
CA PRO A 387 -13.98 -10.91 4.50
C PRO A 387 -12.87 -10.39 5.40
N SER A 388 -12.99 -10.58 6.71
CA SER A 388 -11.95 -10.29 7.69
C SER A 388 -11.23 -11.58 8.11
N LEU A 389 -10.00 -11.46 8.59
CA LEU A 389 -9.25 -12.57 9.18
C LEU A 389 -9.42 -12.59 10.70
N PHE A 390 -9.43 -11.42 11.33
CA PHE A 390 -9.53 -11.28 12.78
C PHE A 390 -10.96 -10.97 13.22
N PRO A 391 -11.32 -11.33 14.46
CA PRO A 391 -12.59 -10.92 15.05
C PRO A 391 -12.78 -9.41 15.02
N GLN A 392 -14.01 -8.99 14.77
CA GLN A 392 -14.36 -7.57 14.77
C GLN A 392 -14.13 -6.96 16.16
N VAL A 393 -13.57 -5.77 16.17
CA VAL A 393 -13.39 -4.94 17.35
C VAL A 393 -14.28 -3.71 17.20
N ASP A 394 -15.41 -3.66 17.93
CA ASP A 394 -16.42 -2.61 17.78
C ASP A 394 -15.97 -1.23 18.32
N ARG A 395 -15.05 -1.23 19.29
CA ARG A 395 -14.58 0.01 19.91
C ARG A 395 -13.37 0.55 19.18
N PRO A 396 -13.31 1.87 18.92
CA PRO A 396 -12.13 2.51 18.37
C PRO A 396 -10.87 2.14 19.15
N CYS A 397 -9.80 1.86 18.45
CA CYS A 397 -8.49 1.59 19.03
C CYS A 397 -7.49 2.64 18.54
N THR A 398 -6.82 3.30 19.47
CA THR A 398 -5.85 4.37 19.17
C THR A 398 -4.45 3.82 18.84
N SER A 399 -4.22 2.53 19.03
CA SER A 399 -2.95 1.88 18.70
C SER A 399 -3.16 0.45 18.22
N PHE A 400 -2.22 -0.03 17.41
CA PHE A 400 -2.19 -1.42 16.98
C PHE A 400 -2.17 -2.39 18.17
N SER A 401 -1.36 -2.14 19.20
CA SER A 401 -1.26 -3.03 20.37
C SER A 401 -2.60 -3.17 21.10
N GLN A 402 -3.35 -2.07 21.21
CA GLN A 402 -4.68 -2.10 21.83
C GLN A 402 -5.67 -2.92 20.99
N TRP A 403 -5.66 -2.73 19.67
CA TRP A 403 -6.49 -3.49 18.74
C TRP A 403 -6.08 -4.97 18.74
N TRP A 404 -4.79 -5.26 18.64
CA TRP A 404 -4.25 -6.62 18.62
C TRP A 404 -4.66 -7.43 19.83
N THR A 405 -4.50 -6.87 21.04
CA THR A 405 -4.90 -7.54 22.30
C THR A 405 -6.39 -7.90 22.31
N ARG A 406 -7.24 -7.07 21.69
CA ARG A 406 -8.69 -7.33 21.62
C ARG A 406 -9.01 -8.36 20.54
N ALA A 407 -8.46 -8.19 19.37
CA ALA A 407 -8.70 -9.02 18.19
C ALA A 407 -8.16 -10.46 18.36
N THR A 408 -7.12 -10.65 19.19
CA THR A 408 -6.52 -11.97 19.43
C THR A 408 -6.84 -12.56 20.78
N ARG A 409 -7.81 -12.01 21.51
CA ARG A 409 -8.18 -12.53 22.82
C ARG A 409 -8.65 -14.00 22.75
N GLY A 410 -7.96 -14.87 23.49
CA GLY A 410 -8.26 -16.31 23.49
C GLY A 410 -7.85 -17.04 22.21
N ILE A 411 -6.95 -16.46 21.42
CA ILE A 411 -6.38 -17.04 20.20
C ILE A 411 -4.89 -17.30 20.46
N SER A 412 -4.45 -18.53 20.25
CA SER A 412 -3.06 -18.93 20.47
C SER A 412 -2.35 -19.30 19.18
N THR A 413 -3.06 -19.92 18.25
CA THR A 413 -2.53 -20.36 16.95
C THR A 413 -3.18 -19.59 15.82
N ALA A 414 -2.57 -19.63 14.65
CA ALA A 414 -3.15 -19.03 13.45
C ALA A 414 -4.36 -19.84 12.93
N GLU A 415 -4.41 -21.13 13.19
CA GLU A 415 -5.55 -22.01 12.91
C GLU A 415 -6.81 -21.56 13.68
N ASP A 416 -6.65 -21.09 14.93
CA ASP A 416 -7.78 -20.58 15.73
C ASP A 416 -8.49 -19.39 15.04
N LEU A 417 -7.76 -18.60 14.26
CA LEU A 417 -8.36 -17.52 13.45
C LEU A 417 -9.27 -18.08 12.35
N LEU A 418 -8.90 -19.23 11.78
CA LEU A 418 -9.68 -19.87 10.72
C LEU A 418 -10.88 -20.65 11.22
N ALA A 419 -10.86 -21.13 12.46
CA ALA A 419 -11.95 -21.89 13.06
C ALA A 419 -13.18 -21.03 13.40
N ARG A 420 -13.05 -19.70 13.39
CA ARG A 420 -14.16 -18.77 13.67
C ARG A 420 -15.01 -18.53 12.44
N PRO A 421 -16.36 -18.48 12.57
CA PRO A 421 -17.23 -18.07 11.47
C PRO A 421 -16.90 -16.61 11.05
N LEU A 422 -17.12 -16.34 9.76
CA LEU A 422 -16.97 -15.01 9.15
C LEU A 422 -18.05 -14.05 9.64
#